data_70434f02952d40a60bdac181d28bab56
#
_entry.id   70434f02952d40a60bdac181d28bab56
#
_cell.length_a   1.000
_cell.length_b   1.000
_cell.length_c   1.000
_cell.angle_alpha   90.00
_cell.angle_beta   90.00
_cell.angle_gamma   90.00
#
_symmetry.space_group_name_H-M   'P 1'
#
loop_
_entity.id
_entity.type
_entity.pdbx_description
1 polymer ?
#
loop_
_entity_poly.entity_id
_entity_poly.type
_entity_poly.pdbx_seq_one_letter_code
_entity_poly.pdbx_strand_id
1 'polypeptide(L)'
;MKVVGGLRAIAAGLAAGMILGSCATAPRARDQQLAGPVAAPAASSVAPWPRREVLDLALQAYRCGRTLGYIDRPLLTVIDYSLPSTERRLWVIDVANRRVLFNELVAHGERSGENLAVAFSNRPGSRQSSLGLFRADDTYEGEHGLSLRLTGLEAGVNDRARDRRIVMHGAAYVSEGFAAERGRLGRSWGCPALPSGVHAQVIDRIRDGSAVFAYYPDPRWLQSSRFLHCDARIAKAP
;
A
#
# COMPACT_ATOMS: atom_id res chain seq x y z
N MET A 1 -29.21 53.99 -23.38
CA MET A 1 -28.67 55.34 -23.15
C MET A 1 -27.17 55.19 -23.03
N LYS A 2 -26.40 55.37 -24.09
CA LYS A 2 -25.55 56.57 -24.40
C LYS A 2 -24.51 56.79 -23.26
N VAL A 3 -23.18 56.93 -23.47
CA VAL A 3 -22.31 57.42 -24.54
C VAL A 3 -20.87 57.21 -24.08
N VAL A 4 -19.96 56.57 -24.84
CA VAL A 4 -18.92 57.14 -25.72
C VAL A 4 -17.79 57.98 -25.04
N GLY A 5 -16.58 57.67 -25.38
CA GLY A 5 -15.44 58.53 -25.58
C GLY A 5 -14.29 58.31 -24.62
N GLY A 6 -13.02 58.29 -24.96
CA GLY A 6 -12.37 58.76 -26.17
C GLY A 6 -10.89 58.44 -26.09
N LEU A 7 -10.35 58.24 -27.27
CA LEU A 7 -8.92 58.14 -27.62
C LEU A 7 -8.11 59.42 -27.27
N ARG A 8 -6.87 59.28 -26.85
CA ARG A 8 -5.80 60.21 -27.26
C ARG A 8 -4.44 59.50 -27.28
N ALA A 9 -3.92 59.41 -28.48
CA ALA A 9 -2.51 59.18 -28.77
C ALA A 9 -1.73 60.50 -28.74
N ILE A 10 -0.50 60.51 -28.29
CA ILE A 10 0.51 61.52 -28.66
C ILE A 10 1.83 60.81 -28.86
N ALA A 11 2.46 61.21 -29.98
CA ALA A 11 3.62 60.64 -30.60
C ALA A 11 4.92 61.38 -30.21
N ALA A 12 6.03 60.73 -30.51
CA ALA A 12 7.31 61.21 -31.03
C ALA A 12 8.35 61.87 -30.10
N GLY A 13 9.57 61.36 -30.24
CA GLY A 13 10.81 61.99 -29.80
C GLY A 13 12.00 61.09 -30.09
N LEU A 14 12.54 61.12 -31.32
CA LEU A 14 13.84 60.58 -31.69
C LEU A 14 14.95 61.42 -31.08
N ALA A 15 16.01 60.78 -30.52
CA ALA A 15 17.36 61.33 -30.47
C ALA A 15 18.38 60.20 -30.61
N ALA A 16 19.13 60.27 -31.71
CA ALA A 16 20.27 59.44 -32.02
C ALA A 16 21.51 59.96 -31.28
N GLY A 17 22.24 59.06 -30.65
CA GLY A 17 23.55 59.34 -30.07
C GLY A 17 24.48 58.15 -30.31
N MET A 18 25.30 58.23 -31.40
CA MET A 18 26.42 57.33 -31.62
C MET A 18 27.55 57.66 -30.64
N ILE A 19 27.98 56.66 -29.91
CA ILE A 19 29.31 56.68 -29.25
C ILE A 19 30.01 55.38 -29.64
N LEU A 20 31.06 55.52 -30.42
CA LEU A 20 32.06 54.51 -30.72
C LEU A 20 32.93 54.28 -29.47
N GLY A 21 33.01 53.04 -29.00
CA GLY A 21 33.84 52.66 -27.85
C GLY A 21 34.40 51.25 -28.01
N SER A 22 35.64 51.22 -28.39
CA SER A 22 36.70 50.17 -28.38
C SER A 22 36.34 48.77 -27.90
N CYS A 23 36.64 47.83 -28.78
CA CYS A 23 36.86 46.40 -28.44
C CYS A 23 37.95 46.20 -27.38
N ALA A 24 37.62 45.63 -26.26
CA ALA A 24 38.57 44.94 -25.39
C ALA A 24 38.11 43.49 -25.28
N THR A 25 38.81 42.60 -25.96
CA THR A 25 38.65 41.14 -25.87
C THR A 25 39.19 40.66 -24.53
N ALA A 26 38.29 40.29 -23.63
CA ALA A 26 38.62 39.53 -22.43
C ALA A 26 38.70 38.02 -22.75
N PRO A 27 39.64 37.26 -22.17
CA PRO A 27 39.78 35.82 -22.41
C PRO A 27 38.61 35.07 -21.77
N ARG A 28 37.98 34.18 -22.56
CA ARG A 28 37.01 33.22 -22.06
C ARG A 28 37.65 32.26 -21.07
N ALA A 29 37.31 32.38 -19.79
CA ALA A 29 37.50 31.31 -18.83
C ALA A 29 36.74 30.09 -19.30
N ARG A 30 37.43 28.97 -19.53
CA ARG A 30 36.84 27.66 -19.72
C ARG A 30 36.20 27.28 -18.40
N ASP A 31 34.89 27.28 -18.34
CA ASP A 31 34.14 26.55 -17.32
C ASP A 31 34.48 25.07 -17.45
N GLN A 32 35.43 24.62 -16.62
CA GLN A 32 35.58 23.21 -16.30
C GLN A 32 34.43 22.85 -15.34
N GLN A 33 33.33 22.43 -15.93
CA GLN A 33 32.26 21.80 -15.21
C GLN A 33 32.82 20.49 -14.63
N LEU A 34 33.22 20.54 -13.35
CA LEU A 34 33.56 19.37 -12.56
C LEU A 34 32.29 18.48 -12.51
N ALA A 35 32.31 17.44 -13.30
CA ALA A 35 31.31 16.38 -13.17
C ALA A 35 31.42 15.85 -11.74
N GLY A 36 30.41 16.18 -10.93
CA GLY A 36 30.26 15.61 -9.59
C GLY A 36 30.17 14.08 -9.70
N PRO A 37 30.55 13.36 -8.65
CA PRO A 37 30.49 11.89 -8.68
C PRO A 37 29.07 11.45 -9.03
N VAL A 38 28.93 10.72 -10.13
CA VAL A 38 27.71 10.01 -10.49
C VAL A 38 27.40 9.10 -9.32
N ALA A 39 26.30 9.39 -8.61
CA ALA A 39 25.85 8.55 -7.52
C ALA A 39 25.71 7.12 -8.07
N ALA A 40 26.44 6.18 -7.47
CA ALA A 40 26.31 4.77 -7.79
C ALA A 40 24.83 4.38 -7.65
N PRO A 41 24.27 3.56 -8.56
CA PRO A 41 22.91 3.09 -8.41
C PRO A 41 22.77 2.43 -7.05
N ALA A 42 21.79 2.89 -6.26
CA ALA A 42 21.51 2.34 -4.95
C ALA A 42 21.43 0.80 -5.08
N ALA A 43 22.21 0.11 -4.26
CA ALA A 43 22.20 -1.34 -4.21
C ALA A 43 20.73 -1.78 -4.13
N SER A 44 20.32 -2.69 -5.00
CA SER A 44 18.99 -3.28 -5.04
C SER A 44 18.74 -3.91 -3.66
N SER A 45 18.14 -3.16 -2.75
CA SER A 45 17.78 -3.67 -1.43
C SER A 45 16.67 -4.68 -1.65
N VAL A 46 17.03 -5.97 -1.53
CA VAL A 46 16.02 -7.04 -1.44
C VAL A 46 15.06 -6.64 -0.33
N ALA A 47 13.78 -6.48 -0.64
CA ALA A 47 12.78 -6.10 0.35
C ALA A 47 12.88 -7.05 1.56
N PRO A 48 12.92 -6.54 2.80
CA PRO A 48 13.06 -7.38 3.98
C PRO A 48 11.86 -8.33 4.09
N TRP A 49 12.12 -9.55 4.57
CA TRP A 49 11.06 -10.52 4.85
C TRP A 49 10.27 -10.10 6.10
N PRO A 50 9.03 -10.56 6.25
CA PRO A 50 8.32 -10.46 7.53
C PRO A 50 9.14 -11.09 8.65
N ARG A 51 8.90 -10.68 9.89
CA ARG A 51 9.48 -11.33 11.06
C ARG A 51 9.20 -12.83 11.00
N ARG A 52 10.21 -13.64 11.38
CA ARG A 52 10.17 -15.10 11.21
C ARG A 52 8.92 -15.74 11.82
N GLU A 53 8.57 -15.35 13.03
CA GLU A 53 7.37 -15.86 13.72
C GLU A 53 6.07 -15.60 12.96
N VAL A 54 5.92 -14.40 12.36
CA VAL A 54 4.75 -14.03 11.57
C VAL A 54 4.73 -14.78 10.25
N LEU A 55 5.89 -14.90 9.59
CA LEU A 55 6.03 -15.64 8.36
C LEU A 55 5.70 -17.13 8.54
N ASP A 56 6.19 -17.75 9.62
CA ASP A 56 5.95 -19.16 9.90
C ASP A 56 4.45 -19.44 10.11
N LEU A 57 3.74 -18.59 10.87
CA LEU A 57 2.29 -18.66 11.05
C LEU A 57 1.53 -18.43 9.74
N ALA A 58 1.94 -17.44 8.96
CA ALA A 58 1.33 -17.15 7.66
C ALA A 58 1.50 -18.30 6.66
N LEU A 59 2.68 -18.92 6.62
CA LEU A 59 2.94 -20.10 5.78
C LEU A 59 2.15 -21.32 6.26
N GLN A 60 1.98 -21.49 7.57
CA GLN A 60 1.14 -22.56 8.13
C GLN A 60 -0.32 -22.38 7.68
N ALA A 61 -0.89 -21.18 7.87
CA ALA A 61 -2.24 -20.87 7.43
C ALA A 61 -2.42 -21.01 5.90
N TYR A 62 -1.45 -20.54 5.12
CA TYR A 62 -1.43 -20.67 3.66
C TYR A 62 -1.46 -22.16 3.24
N ARG A 63 -0.58 -23.00 3.80
CA ARG A 63 -0.53 -24.44 3.47
C ARG A 63 -1.85 -25.13 3.80
N CYS A 64 -2.42 -24.82 4.95
CA CYS A 64 -3.74 -25.31 5.34
C CYS A 64 -4.83 -24.90 4.34
N GLY A 65 -4.87 -23.59 3.99
CA GLY A 65 -5.81 -23.07 2.99
C GLY A 65 -5.65 -23.72 1.62
N ARG A 66 -4.42 -24.02 1.20
CA ARG A 66 -4.12 -24.77 -0.04
C ARG A 66 -4.65 -26.19 0.02
N THR A 67 -4.35 -26.90 1.09
CA THR A 67 -4.77 -28.31 1.27
C THR A 67 -6.30 -28.45 1.31
N LEU A 68 -6.99 -27.48 1.92
CA LEU A 68 -8.45 -27.47 1.99
C LEU A 68 -9.13 -26.91 0.72
N GLY A 69 -8.37 -26.53 -0.32
CA GLY A 69 -8.91 -26.05 -1.59
C GLY A 69 -9.45 -24.61 -1.56
N TYR A 70 -9.15 -23.83 -0.52
CA TYR A 70 -9.56 -22.42 -0.44
C TYR A 70 -8.62 -21.49 -1.21
N ILE A 71 -7.35 -21.86 -1.34
CA ILE A 71 -6.31 -21.03 -1.96
C ILE A 71 -5.80 -21.74 -3.21
N ASP A 72 -5.84 -21.05 -4.36
CA ASP A 72 -5.52 -21.64 -5.66
C ASP A 72 -4.13 -21.22 -6.16
N ARG A 73 -3.66 -20.03 -5.75
CA ARG A 73 -2.43 -19.43 -6.28
C ARG A 73 -1.26 -19.54 -5.30
N PRO A 74 -0.02 -19.68 -5.80
CA PRO A 74 1.18 -19.77 -4.96
C PRO A 74 1.65 -18.39 -4.46
N LEU A 75 0.71 -17.54 -4.07
CA LEU A 75 0.95 -16.19 -3.58
C LEU A 75 0.35 -16.02 -2.18
N LEU A 76 1.12 -15.42 -1.30
CA LEU A 76 0.76 -15.12 0.08
C LEU A 76 1.01 -13.64 0.37
N THR A 77 -0.04 -12.91 0.68
CA THR A 77 0.06 -11.57 1.26
C THR A 77 0.06 -11.67 2.77
N VAL A 78 1.04 -11.08 3.43
CA VAL A 78 1.13 -11.01 4.90
C VAL A 78 0.95 -9.57 5.33
N ILE A 79 0.05 -9.32 6.27
CA ILE A 79 -0.13 -8.01 6.91
C ILE A 79 0.18 -8.19 8.40
N ASP A 80 1.20 -7.51 8.90
CA ASP A 80 1.57 -7.54 10.33
C ASP A 80 1.03 -6.29 11.04
N TYR A 81 -0.18 -6.39 11.56
CA TYR A 81 -0.81 -5.28 12.30
C TYR A 81 -0.21 -5.01 13.68
N SER A 82 0.73 -5.82 14.14
CA SER A 82 1.44 -5.52 15.39
C SER A 82 2.52 -4.45 15.21
N LEU A 83 2.89 -4.14 13.97
CA LEU A 83 3.78 -3.03 13.63
C LEU A 83 3.00 -1.70 13.51
N PRO A 84 3.65 -0.56 13.74
CA PRO A 84 3.08 0.77 13.50
C PRO A 84 2.59 0.92 12.04
N SER A 85 1.55 1.72 11.82
CA SER A 85 1.05 1.99 10.48
C SER A 85 2.07 2.75 9.61
N THR A 86 2.99 3.45 10.23
CA THR A 86 4.09 4.19 9.59
C THR A 86 5.19 3.29 9.03
N GLU A 87 5.17 1.99 9.35
CA GLU A 87 6.11 1.01 8.82
C GLU A 87 5.52 0.23 7.65
N ARG A 88 6.40 -0.24 6.74
CA ARG A 88 6.02 -1.17 5.67
C ARG A 88 5.72 -2.53 6.30
N ARG A 89 4.46 -2.83 6.50
CA ARG A 89 3.95 -3.99 7.23
C ARG A 89 3.02 -4.89 6.42
N LEU A 90 3.02 -4.70 5.09
CA LEU A 90 2.42 -5.60 4.12
C LEU A 90 3.51 -6.17 3.23
N TRP A 91 3.49 -7.47 3.00
CA TRP A 91 4.35 -8.18 2.06
C TRP A 91 3.51 -9.02 1.11
N VAL A 92 3.88 -9.04 -0.17
CA VAL A 92 3.39 -10.04 -1.13
C VAL A 92 4.53 -10.99 -1.46
N ILE A 93 4.32 -12.26 -1.21
CA ILE A 93 5.34 -13.30 -1.30
C ILE A 93 4.95 -14.31 -2.38
N ASP A 94 5.83 -14.54 -3.33
CA ASP A 94 5.80 -15.68 -4.23
C ASP A 94 6.38 -16.89 -3.46
N VAL A 95 5.46 -17.74 -2.99
CA VAL A 95 5.82 -18.88 -2.13
C VAL A 95 6.59 -19.94 -2.91
N ALA A 96 6.28 -20.13 -4.20
CA ALA A 96 6.94 -21.11 -5.05
C ALA A 96 8.42 -20.73 -5.30
N ASN A 97 8.66 -19.45 -5.56
CA ASN A 97 9.99 -18.92 -5.88
C ASN A 97 10.72 -18.32 -4.67
N ARG A 98 10.12 -18.37 -3.48
CA ARG A 98 10.68 -17.83 -2.23
C ARG A 98 11.16 -16.38 -2.39
N ARG A 99 10.31 -15.53 -2.93
CA ARG A 99 10.66 -14.14 -3.24
C ARG A 99 9.60 -13.17 -2.75
N VAL A 100 10.02 -12.07 -2.12
CA VAL A 100 9.16 -10.93 -1.82
C VAL A 100 8.96 -10.14 -3.11
N LEU A 101 7.71 -9.94 -3.51
CA LEU A 101 7.33 -9.18 -4.70
C LEU A 101 7.04 -7.71 -4.36
N PHE A 102 6.41 -7.48 -3.21
CA PHE A 102 6.08 -6.15 -2.70
C PHE A 102 6.30 -6.10 -1.20
N ASN A 103 6.73 -4.94 -0.71
CA ASN A 103 6.73 -4.60 0.71
C ASN A 103 6.23 -3.17 0.87
N GLU A 104 5.00 -3.00 1.39
CA GLU A 104 4.25 -1.76 1.31
C GLU A 104 3.67 -1.31 2.66
N LEU A 105 3.35 -0.02 2.71
CA LEU A 105 2.50 0.55 3.76
C LEU A 105 1.09 -0.01 3.62
N VAL A 106 0.40 -0.22 4.75
CA VAL A 106 -1.02 -0.58 4.76
C VAL A 106 -1.74 0.06 5.95
N ALA A 107 -2.86 0.71 5.68
CA ALA A 107 -3.73 1.25 6.72
C ALA A 107 -4.66 0.17 7.29
N HIS A 108 -5.13 0.40 8.51
CA HIS A 108 -6.13 -0.39 9.20
C HIS A 108 -7.43 0.41 9.45
N GLY A 109 -8.43 -0.22 10.01
CA GLY A 109 -9.71 0.40 10.33
C GLY A 109 -9.63 1.47 11.42
N GLU A 110 -10.39 2.54 11.29
CA GLU A 110 -10.33 3.70 12.20
C GLU A 110 -10.56 3.36 13.68
N ARG A 111 -11.36 2.32 13.94
CA ARG A 111 -11.63 1.84 15.30
C ARG A 111 -10.74 0.68 15.72
N SER A 112 -9.74 0.34 14.90
CA SER A 112 -8.70 -0.61 15.31
C SER A 112 -7.62 0.06 16.16
N GLY A 113 -7.41 1.36 16.04
CA GLY A 113 -6.40 2.11 16.79
C GLY A 113 -5.92 3.35 16.04
N GLU A 114 -4.87 3.97 16.55
CA GLU A 114 -4.23 5.15 15.94
C GLU A 114 -3.05 4.73 15.05
N ASN A 115 -1.82 4.90 15.47
CA ASN A 115 -0.65 4.40 14.73
C ASN A 115 -0.51 2.87 14.87
N LEU A 116 -0.82 2.34 16.04
CA LEU A 116 -0.87 0.92 16.32
C LEU A 116 -2.31 0.41 16.24
N ALA A 117 -2.53 -0.71 15.58
CA ALA A 117 -3.78 -1.43 15.64
C ALA A 117 -3.79 -2.30 16.90
N VAL A 118 -4.81 -2.16 17.73
CA VAL A 118 -4.93 -2.86 19.03
C VAL A 118 -6.30 -3.53 19.19
N ALA A 119 -7.25 -3.29 18.29
CA ALA A 119 -8.60 -3.84 18.36
C ALA A 119 -9.06 -4.35 16.99
N PHE A 120 -9.66 -5.54 16.97
CA PHE A 120 -10.09 -6.24 15.77
C PHE A 120 -11.52 -6.77 15.93
N SER A 121 -12.25 -6.91 14.84
CA SER A 121 -13.64 -7.34 14.92
C SER A 121 -14.15 -7.95 13.62
N ASN A 122 -15.06 -8.90 13.75
CA ASN A 122 -15.86 -9.44 12.67
C ASN A 122 -17.28 -8.86 12.63
N ARG A 123 -17.64 -7.94 13.55
CA ARG A 123 -19.00 -7.39 13.66
C ARG A 123 -19.27 -6.36 12.56
N PRO A 124 -20.44 -6.42 11.89
CA PRO A 124 -20.88 -5.36 11.00
C PRO A 124 -20.88 -3.98 11.68
N GLY A 125 -20.47 -2.95 10.97
CA GLY A 125 -20.43 -1.58 11.46
C GLY A 125 -19.33 -1.28 12.51
N SER A 126 -18.48 -2.24 12.88
CA SER A 126 -17.43 -2.03 13.88
C SER A 126 -16.35 -1.05 13.43
N ARG A 127 -16.15 -0.87 12.11
CA ARG A 127 -15.05 -0.09 11.51
C ARG A 127 -13.66 -0.54 11.97
N GLN A 128 -13.54 -1.77 12.46
CA GLN A 128 -12.30 -2.41 12.84
C GLN A 128 -11.83 -3.37 11.75
N SER A 129 -10.53 -3.53 11.60
CA SER A 129 -9.95 -4.59 10.77
C SER A 129 -10.25 -5.96 11.36
N SER A 130 -10.20 -7.00 10.54
CA SER A 130 -10.32 -8.40 10.97
C SER A 130 -8.98 -9.10 10.83
N LEU A 131 -8.75 -10.11 11.66
CA LEU A 131 -7.57 -10.97 11.63
C LEU A 131 -7.83 -12.23 10.80
N GLY A 132 -6.78 -13.01 10.60
CA GLY A 132 -6.89 -14.36 10.07
C GLY A 132 -6.63 -14.48 8.58
N LEU A 133 -7.00 -15.64 8.04
CA LEU A 133 -6.80 -15.99 6.65
C LEU A 133 -8.00 -15.57 5.80
N PHE A 134 -7.70 -14.89 4.69
CA PHE A 134 -8.66 -14.53 3.66
C PHE A 134 -8.23 -15.13 2.31
N ARG A 135 -9.21 -15.34 1.44
CA ARG A 135 -9.00 -15.52 0.01
C ARG A 135 -9.15 -14.16 -0.68
N ALA A 136 -8.20 -13.82 -1.53
CA ALA A 136 -8.30 -12.71 -2.46
C ALA A 136 -9.13 -13.17 -3.67
N ASP A 137 -10.27 -12.54 -3.87
CA ASP A 137 -11.22 -12.94 -4.92
C ASP A 137 -11.07 -12.09 -6.19
N ASP A 138 -12.19 -11.77 -6.83
CA ASP A 138 -12.30 -10.91 -7.99
C ASP A 138 -12.11 -9.42 -7.65
N THR A 139 -11.83 -8.65 -8.68
CA THR A 139 -11.71 -7.20 -8.61
C THR A 139 -12.96 -6.51 -9.13
N TYR A 140 -13.11 -5.23 -8.76
CA TYR A 140 -14.12 -4.34 -9.32
C TYR A 140 -13.63 -2.89 -9.28
N GLU A 141 -14.18 -2.06 -10.16
CA GLU A 141 -14.01 -0.61 -10.07
C GLU A 141 -15.05 -0.03 -9.12
N GLY A 142 -14.59 0.66 -8.10
CA GLY A 142 -15.44 1.27 -7.08
C GLY A 142 -15.08 2.73 -6.81
N GLU A 143 -15.62 3.29 -5.74
CA GLU A 143 -15.36 4.66 -5.30
C GLU A 143 -13.87 4.97 -5.07
N HIS A 144 -13.09 3.93 -4.72
CA HIS A 144 -11.65 4.01 -4.50
C HIS A 144 -10.81 3.47 -5.68
N GLY A 145 -11.39 3.41 -6.88
CA GLY A 145 -10.78 2.79 -8.06
C GLY A 145 -10.75 1.27 -7.97
N LEU A 146 -9.73 0.65 -8.58
CA LEU A 146 -9.56 -0.79 -8.57
C LEU A 146 -9.49 -1.32 -7.14
N SER A 147 -10.44 -2.19 -6.81
CA SER A 147 -10.62 -2.76 -5.49
C SER A 147 -10.72 -4.28 -5.56
N LEU A 148 -10.16 -4.97 -4.56
CA LEU A 148 -10.11 -6.42 -4.47
C LEU A 148 -11.04 -6.91 -3.36
N ARG A 149 -11.99 -7.78 -3.69
CA ARG A 149 -12.85 -8.43 -2.70
C ARG A 149 -12.07 -9.46 -1.90
N LEU A 150 -12.35 -9.50 -0.60
CA LEU A 150 -11.76 -10.46 0.33
C LEU A 150 -12.86 -11.34 0.94
N THR A 151 -12.71 -12.65 0.82
CA THR A 151 -13.53 -13.63 1.54
C THR A 151 -12.78 -14.11 2.78
N GLY A 152 -13.33 -13.87 3.96
CA GLY A 152 -12.79 -14.38 5.21
C GLY A 152 -13.06 -15.87 5.36
N LEU A 153 -12.06 -16.62 5.77
CA LEU A 153 -12.10 -18.09 5.83
C LEU A 153 -12.28 -18.63 7.25
N GLU A 154 -12.29 -17.76 8.26
CA GLU A 154 -12.31 -18.15 9.68
C GLU A 154 -13.65 -17.76 10.34
N ALA A 155 -14.46 -18.78 10.69
CA ALA A 155 -15.75 -18.58 11.35
C ALA A 155 -15.58 -17.81 12.67
N GLY A 156 -16.40 -16.77 12.87
CA GLY A 156 -16.38 -15.90 14.05
C GLY A 156 -15.23 -14.87 14.06
N VAL A 157 -14.22 -15.00 13.18
CA VAL A 157 -13.03 -14.15 13.13
C VAL A 157 -13.09 -13.15 11.97
N ASN A 158 -13.38 -13.63 10.76
CA ASN A 158 -13.44 -12.81 9.55
C ASN A 158 -14.47 -13.29 8.51
N ASP A 159 -15.24 -14.32 8.79
CA ASP A 159 -16.24 -14.91 7.86
C ASP A 159 -17.29 -13.90 7.38
N ARG A 160 -17.49 -12.78 8.10
CA ARG A 160 -18.38 -11.69 7.67
C ARG A 160 -17.68 -10.62 6.83
N ALA A 161 -16.47 -10.86 6.36
CA ALA A 161 -15.72 -9.86 5.58
C ALA A 161 -16.51 -9.38 4.35
N ARG A 162 -17.17 -10.31 3.62
CA ARG A 162 -18.02 -9.96 2.46
C ARG A 162 -19.22 -9.11 2.84
N ASP A 163 -19.95 -9.48 3.89
CA ASP A 163 -21.13 -8.75 4.40
C ASP A 163 -20.72 -7.34 4.87
N ARG A 164 -19.53 -7.22 5.44
CA ARG A 164 -18.95 -5.96 5.90
C ARG A 164 -18.30 -5.15 4.78
N ARG A 165 -18.30 -5.65 3.56
CA ARG A 165 -17.65 -5.03 2.39
C ARG A 165 -16.16 -4.76 2.64
N ILE A 166 -15.46 -5.67 3.30
CA ILE A 166 -14.02 -5.58 3.49
C ILE A 166 -13.34 -5.91 2.17
N VAL A 167 -12.62 -4.95 1.65
CA VAL A 167 -11.90 -5.02 0.38
C VAL A 167 -10.48 -4.45 0.55
N MET A 168 -9.56 -4.83 -0.31
CA MET A 168 -8.28 -4.13 -0.43
C MET A 168 -8.41 -3.05 -1.52
N HIS A 169 -8.00 -1.82 -1.23
CA HIS A 169 -8.15 -0.69 -2.15
C HIS A 169 -7.02 0.33 -2.00
N GLY A 170 -6.90 1.25 -2.94
CA GLY A 170 -5.99 2.39 -2.86
C GLY A 170 -6.54 3.54 -2.03
N ALA A 171 -5.66 4.30 -1.36
CA ALA A 171 -6.06 5.50 -0.64
C ALA A 171 -4.93 6.53 -0.55
N ALA A 172 -5.24 7.80 -0.82
CA ALA A 172 -4.27 8.90 -0.74
C ALA A 172 -3.71 9.13 0.67
N TYR A 173 -4.47 8.76 1.69
CA TYR A 173 -4.06 8.85 3.09
C TYR A 173 -3.07 7.73 3.52
N VAL A 174 -2.66 6.88 2.58
CA VAL A 174 -1.62 5.86 2.77
C VAL A 174 -0.39 6.31 2.00
N SER A 175 0.45 7.10 2.63
CA SER A 175 1.69 7.59 2.05
C SER A 175 2.71 7.96 3.14
N GLU A 176 3.99 7.95 2.79
CA GLU A 176 5.06 8.37 3.68
C GLU A 176 4.90 9.86 4.08
N GLY A 177 4.44 10.70 3.14
CA GLY A 177 4.16 12.12 3.42
C GLY A 177 3.05 12.31 4.45
N PHE A 178 1.93 11.59 4.32
CA PHE A 178 0.86 11.62 5.30
C PHE A 178 1.33 11.11 6.68
N ALA A 179 2.12 10.03 6.67
CA ALA A 179 2.69 9.47 7.90
C ALA A 179 3.63 10.46 8.60
N ALA A 180 4.50 11.14 7.85
CA ALA A 180 5.40 12.16 8.39
C ALA A 180 4.67 13.35 8.99
N GLU A 181 3.58 13.81 8.34
CA GLU A 181 2.77 14.94 8.82
C GLU A 181 1.95 14.59 10.07
N ARG A 182 1.39 13.39 10.12
CA ARG A 182 0.38 13.00 11.13
C ARG A 182 0.87 12.02 12.18
N GLY A 183 2.10 11.51 12.07
CA GLY A 183 2.64 10.47 12.96
C GLY A 183 1.97 9.10 12.78
N ARG A 184 1.11 8.92 11.76
CA ARG A 184 0.42 7.69 11.40
C ARG A 184 -0.15 7.78 9.99
N LEU A 185 -0.57 6.67 9.41
CA LEU A 185 -1.41 6.68 8.20
C LEU A 185 -2.85 7.14 8.50
N GLY A 186 -3.61 7.48 7.46
CA GLY A 186 -5.05 7.55 7.55
C GLY A 186 -5.66 6.18 7.85
N ARG A 187 -6.96 6.11 8.01
CA ARG A 187 -7.66 4.89 8.46
C ARG A 187 -8.91 4.66 7.64
N SER A 188 -9.20 3.39 7.38
CA SER A 188 -10.39 2.93 6.65
C SER A 188 -11.56 2.62 7.59
N TRP A 189 -12.62 2.04 7.05
CA TRP A 189 -13.72 1.46 7.84
C TRP A 189 -13.52 -0.04 8.09
N GLY A 190 -12.26 -0.50 8.11
CA GLY A 190 -11.87 -1.88 8.37
C GLY A 190 -11.08 -2.53 7.25
N CYS A 191 -11.09 -1.95 6.06
CA CYS A 191 -10.39 -2.42 4.89
C CYS A 191 -8.86 -2.27 5.03
N PRO A 192 -8.04 -3.20 4.53
CA PRO A 192 -6.64 -2.93 4.27
C PRO A 192 -6.51 -1.96 3.09
N ALA A 193 -6.06 -0.72 3.34
CA ALA A 193 -5.86 0.27 2.30
C ALA A 193 -4.37 0.44 1.98
N LEU A 194 -4.04 0.55 0.69
CA LEU A 194 -2.69 0.62 0.13
C LEU A 194 -2.37 2.03 -0.40
N PRO A 195 -1.09 2.36 -0.63
CA PRO A 195 -0.72 3.58 -1.35
C PRO A 195 -1.34 3.61 -2.75
N SER A 196 -1.92 4.76 -3.14
CA SER A 196 -2.58 4.92 -4.45
C SER A 196 -1.65 4.66 -5.65
N GLY A 197 -0.34 4.85 -5.48
CA GLY A 197 0.64 4.65 -6.56
C GLY A 197 0.95 3.17 -6.86
N VAL A 198 0.64 2.24 -5.96
CA VAL A 198 1.03 0.83 -6.10
C VAL A 198 -0.14 -0.15 -5.94
N HIS A 199 -1.30 0.29 -5.41
CA HIS A 199 -2.41 -0.62 -5.08
C HIS A 199 -2.87 -1.46 -6.28
N ALA A 200 -2.98 -0.85 -7.47
CA ALA A 200 -3.43 -1.56 -8.67
C ALA A 200 -2.47 -2.71 -9.05
N GLN A 201 -1.16 -2.48 -8.96
CA GLN A 201 -0.15 -3.51 -9.25
C GLN A 201 -0.20 -4.65 -8.22
N VAL A 202 -0.36 -4.32 -6.93
CA VAL A 202 -0.51 -5.31 -5.86
C VAL A 202 -1.78 -6.12 -6.06
N ILE A 203 -2.93 -5.46 -6.26
CA ILE A 203 -4.24 -6.09 -6.45
C ILE A 203 -4.21 -7.01 -7.67
N ASP A 204 -3.73 -6.54 -8.80
CA ASP A 204 -3.63 -7.36 -10.03
C ASP A 204 -2.75 -8.59 -9.83
N ARG A 205 -1.71 -8.46 -9.03
CA ARG A 205 -0.83 -9.59 -8.72
C ARG A 205 -1.49 -10.66 -7.86
N ILE A 206 -2.29 -10.26 -6.85
CA ILE A 206 -2.81 -11.17 -5.82
C ILE A 206 -4.25 -11.64 -6.03
N ARG A 207 -5.02 -11.04 -6.93
CA ARG A 207 -6.41 -11.42 -7.21
C ARG A 207 -6.56 -12.89 -7.63
N ASP A 208 -7.79 -13.37 -7.64
CA ASP A 208 -8.19 -14.68 -8.19
C ASP A 208 -7.56 -15.87 -7.46
N GLY A 209 -7.71 -15.92 -6.13
CA GLY A 209 -7.44 -17.11 -5.34
C GLY A 209 -6.13 -17.14 -4.57
N SER A 210 -5.44 -16.01 -4.37
CA SER A 210 -4.29 -15.97 -3.47
C SER A 210 -4.72 -15.82 -2.00
N ALA A 211 -3.77 -16.08 -1.09
CA ALA A 211 -3.96 -15.91 0.35
C ALA A 211 -3.64 -14.49 0.81
N VAL A 212 -4.45 -13.96 1.74
CA VAL A 212 -4.13 -12.76 2.52
C VAL A 212 -4.22 -13.14 3.99
N PHE A 213 -3.12 -13.03 4.72
CA PHE A 213 -3.02 -13.35 6.14
C PHE A 213 -2.81 -12.07 6.94
N ALA A 214 -3.81 -11.69 7.74
CA ALA A 214 -3.80 -10.53 8.62
C ALA A 214 -3.45 -10.96 10.04
N TYR A 215 -2.27 -10.57 10.50
CA TYR A 215 -1.70 -10.98 11.79
C TYR A 215 -1.78 -9.87 12.83
N TYR A 216 -2.09 -10.28 14.04
CA TYR A 216 -1.86 -9.56 15.31
C TYR A 216 -1.71 -10.63 16.42
N PRO A 217 -0.91 -10.43 17.45
CA PRO A 217 -0.71 -11.44 18.50
C PRO A 217 -1.89 -11.48 19.51
N ASP A 218 -3.12 -11.70 19.00
CA ASP A 218 -4.31 -11.93 19.81
C ASP A 218 -4.31 -13.38 20.31
N PRO A 219 -4.20 -13.62 21.64
CA PRO A 219 -4.10 -14.98 22.16
C PRO A 219 -5.33 -15.85 21.88
N ARG A 220 -6.54 -15.25 21.85
CA ARG A 220 -7.78 -16.00 21.59
C ARG A 220 -7.83 -16.48 20.14
N TRP A 221 -7.53 -15.58 19.20
CA TRP A 221 -7.47 -15.95 17.78
C TRP A 221 -6.36 -16.97 17.53
N LEU A 222 -5.14 -16.74 18.05
CA LEU A 222 -4.02 -17.66 17.85
C LEU A 222 -4.33 -19.07 18.35
N GLN A 223 -5.07 -19.20 19.47
CA GLN A 223 -5.46 -20.50 20.03
C GLN A 223 -6.62 -21.16 19.29
N SER A 224 -7.52 -20.38 18.66
CA SER A 224 -8.75 -20.91 18.06
C SER A 224 -8.71 -21.04 16.54
N SER A 225 -7.72 -20.44 15.85
CA SER A 225 -7.63 -20.42 14.40
C SER A 225 -7.46 -21.82 13.82
N ARG A 226 -8.45 -22.28 13.05
CA ARG A 226 -8.37 -23.59 12.37
C ARG A 226 -7.22 -23.68 11.36
N PHE A 227 -6.79 -22.57 10.80
CA PHE A 227 -5.71 -22.54 9.82
C PHE A 227 -4.32 -22.54 10.47
N LEU A 228 -4.24 -22.13 11.73
CA LEU A 228 -3.02 -22.24 12.54
C LEU A 228 -2.90 -23.60 13.28
N HIS A 229 -3.99 -24.39 13.30
CA HIS A 229 -4.04 -25.71 13.92
C HIS A 229 -4.56 -26.77 12.96
N CYS A 230 -4.20 -26.63 11.66
CA CYS A 230 -4.64 -27.54 10.62
C CYS A 230 -4.05 -28.92 10.83
N ASP A 231 -4.84 -29.83 11.39
CA ASP A 231 -4.45 -31.22 11.54
C ASP A 231 -4.37 -31.89 10.15
N ALA A 232 -3.27 -32.55 9.86
CA ALA A 232 -3.06 -33.30 8.62
C ALA A 232 -4.15 -34.36 8.36
N ARG A 233 -4.92 -34.77 9.39
CA ARG A 233 -6.09 -35.66 9.27
C ARG A 233 -7.29 -34.96 8.64
N ILE A 234 -7.48 -33.65 8.85
CA ILE A 234 -8.55 -32.87 8.21
C ILE A 234 -8.23 -32.64 6.72
N ALA A 235 -6.95 -32.59 6.36
CA ALA A 235 -6.48 -32.49 4.98
C ALA A 235 -6.74 -33.76 4.14
N LYS A 236 -7.14 -34.86 4.74
CA LYS A 236 -7.43 -36.16 4.08
C LYS A 236 -8.90 -36.56 4.15
N ALA A 237 -9.78 -35.72 4.67
CA ALA A 237 -11.21 -35.98 4.60
C ALA A 237 -11.69 -35.75 3.16
N PRO A 238 -12.42 -36.71 2.54
CA PRO A 238 -12.87 -36.64 1.16
C PRO A 238 -13.88 -35.51 0.92
#